data_bc1a5ab6397b8c1949ef7e54ba7826dc
#
_entry.id   bc1a5ab6397b8c1949ef7e54ba7826dc
#
_cell.length_a   1.000
_cell.length_b   1.000
_cell.length_c   1.000
_cell.angle_alpha   90.00
_cell.angle_beta   90.00
_cell.angle_gamma   90.00
#
_symmetry.space_group_name_H-M   'P 1'
#
loop_
_entity.id
_entity.type
_entity.pdbx_description
1 polymer ?
#
loop_
_entity_poly.entity_id
_entity_poly.type
_entity_poly.pdbx_seq_one_letter_code
_entity_poly.pdbx_strand_id
1 'polypeptide(L)'
;MGGGLKMLMVFMSQPDFACNCHALWKYVKQHTDFETAWIIKKPAYYEILKERGIRCAVYDTVEANKIIEKANVLIANSYTFLNINKREDQLLVNVWHGSGVKAHDYYDHNLNPRHLIKLKNYFGKVDLMCVHSLDDRFKLAAMLNFDLRKIYVTGQPRLDCVKKSD
;
A
#
# COMPACT_ATOMS: atom_id res chain seq x y z
N MET A 1 22.95 23.16 -12.30
CA MET A 1 22.19 21.91 -12.56
C MET A 1 21.70 21.41 -11.21
N GLY A 2 20.47 21.72 -10.84
CA GLY A 2 19.91 21.36 -9.55
C GLY A 2 19.47 19.90 -9.54
N GLY A 3 20.25 19.03 -8.93
CA GLY A 3 19.82 17.69 -8.59
C GLY A 3 18.80 17.72 -7.45
N GLY A 4 17.55 18.05 -7.76
CA GLY A 4 16.46 17.91 -6.78
C GLY A 4 16.41 16.46 -6.31
N LEU A 5 16.30 16.25 -5.00
CA LEU A 5 16.09 14.94 -4.41
C LEU A 5 14.88 14.29 -5.08
N LYS A 6 15.12 13.20 -5.83
CA LYS A 6 14.03 12.45 -6.48
C LYS A 6 13.15 11.81 -5.40
N MET A 7 11.84 11.93 -5.57
CA MET A 7 10.87 11.30 -4.68
C MET A 7 11.02 9.79 -4.72
N LEU A 8 11.16 9.15 -3.56
CA LEU A 8 11.19 7.68 -3.42
C LEU A 8 9.83 7.15 -2.99
N MET A 9 9.22 6.31 -3.83
CA MET A 9 8.00 5.58 -3.52
C MET A 9 8.33 4.11 -3.22
N VAL A 10 7.90 3.63 -2.06
CA VAL A 10 8.14 2.25 -1.62
C VAL A 10 6.84 1.48 -1.58
N PHE A 11 6.80 0.36 -2.27
CA PHE A 11 5.62 -0.49 -2.43
C PHE A 11 5.75 -1.76 -1.60
N MET A 12 4.65 -2.16 -0.97
CA MET A 12 4.53 -3.45 -0.31
C MET A 12 3.11 -3.97 -0.48
N SER A 13 2.94 -5.14 -1.06
CA SER A 13 1.61 -5.71 -1.34
C SER A 13 1.41 -7.09 -0.75
N GLN A 14 0.14 -7.48 -0.67
CA GLN A 14 -0.26 -8.84 -0.36
C GLN A 14 -1.31 -9.29 -1.40
N PRO A 15 -1.02 -10.34 -2.18
CA PRO A 15 0.28 -11.07 -2.26
C PRO A 15 1.42 -10.18 -2.74
N ASP A 16 2.68 -10.64 -2.56
CA ASP A 16 3.88 -9.91 -2.96
C ASP A 16 3.87 -9.55 -4.45
N PHE A 17 4.33 -8.34 -4.77
CA PHE A 17 4.48 -7.82 -6.13
C PHE A 17 3.21 -7.98 -7.00
N ALA A 18 2.04 -7.67 -6.45
CA ALA A 18 0.76 -7.94 -7.10
C ALA A 18 -0.30 -6.85 -6.88
N CYS A 19 -1.47 -7.08 -7.43
CA CYS A 19 -2.69 -6.33 -7.20
C CYS A 19 -2.58 -4.84 -7.58
N ASN A 20 -3.31 -3.96 -6.88
CA ASN A 20 -3.35 -2.52 -7.12
C ASN A 20 -1.98 -1.84 -6.97
N CYS A 21 -1.14 -2.32 -6.02
CA CYS A 21 0.22 -1.79 -5.86
C CYS A 21 1.07 -2.02 -7.12
N HIS A 22 0.99 -3.22 -7.73
CA HIS A 22 1.75 -3.53 -8.93
C HIS A 22 1.28 -2.71 -10.14
N ALA A 23 -0.04 -2.56 -10.30
CA ALA A 23 -0.59 -1.75 -11.40
C ALA A 23 -0.18 -0.27 -11.25
N LEU A 24 -0.29 0.28 -10.04
CA LEU A 24 0.16 1.64 -9.75
C LEU A 24 1.68 1.81 -9.96
N TRP A 25 2.49 0.83 -9.53
CA TRP A 25 3.93 0.86 -9.74
C TRP A 25 4.29 0.91 -11.23
N LYS A 26 3.62 0.11 -12.07
CA LYS A 26 3.82 0.16 -13.54
C LYS A 26 3.52 1.56 -14.08
N TYR A 27 2.40 2.15 -13.67
CA TYR A 27 2.03 3.50 -14.09
C TYR A 27 3.09 4.53 -13.67
N VAL A 28 3.52 4.51 -12.40
CA VAL A 28 4.55 5.41 -11.88
C VAL A 28 5.86 5.29 -12.67
N LYS A 29 6.30 4.06 -12.95
CA LYS A 29 7.52 3.79 -13.73
C LYS A 29 7.45 4.32 -15.17
N GLN A 30 6.26 4.37 -15.76
CA GLN A 30 6.07 4.79 -17.15
C GLN A 30 5.85 6.31 -17.29
N HIS A 31 5.33 6.97 -16.26
CA HIS A 31 4.83 8.34 -16.37
C HIS A 31 5.51 9.34 -15.42
N THR A 32 6.46 8.91 -14.61
CA THR A 32 7.16 9.79 -13.65
C THR A 32 8.65 9.46 -13.56
N ASP A 33 9.42 10.42 -13.05
CA ASP A 33 10.86 10.23 -12.74
C ASP A 33 11.09 9.76 -11.29
N PHE A 34 10.05 9.33 -10.59
CA PHE A 34 10.16 8.89 -9.21
C PHE A 34 10.99 7.62 -9.09
N GLU A 35 11.83 7.57 -8.08
CA GLU A 35 12.49 6.33 -7.68
C GLU A 35 11.47 5.38 -7.05
N THR A 36 11.60 4.10 -7.33
CA THR A 36 10.69 3.09 -6.77
C THR A 36 11.47 1.94 -6.17
N ALA A 37 10.95 1.38 -5.06
CA ALA A 37 11.46 0.15 -4.47
C ALA A 37 10.30 -0.72 -3.95
N TRP A 38 10.57 -2.01 -3.81
CA TRP A 38 9.62 -2.97 -3.28
C TRP A 38 10.12 -3.61 -2.00
N ILE A 39 9.21 -3.79 -1.04
CA ILE A 39 9.45 -4.61 0.16
C ILE A 39 8.69 -5.93 -0.04
N ILE A 40 9.41 -7.04 0.03
CA ILE A 40 8.94 -8.38 -0.33
C ILE A 40 9.00 -9.28 0.90
N LYS A 41 7.92 -10.01 1.18
CA LYS A 41 7.87 -10.95 2.30
C LYS A 41 8.48 -12.31 1.97
N LYS A 42 8.29 -12.78 0.72
CA LYS A 42 8.73 -14.12 0.30
C LYS A 42 10.09 -14.04 -0.39
N PRO A 43 11.15 -14.66 0.15
CA PRO A 43 12.50 -14.61 -0.45
C PRO A 43 12.55 -15.07 -1.92
N ALA A 44 11.71 -16.02 -2.32
CA ALA A 44 11.66 -16.46 -3.71
C ALA A 44 11.28 -15.34 -4.70
N TYR A 45 10.41 -14.41 -4.31
CA TYR A 45 10.09 -13.24 -5.13
C TYR A 45 11.23 -12.23 -5.17
N TYR A 46 12.01 -12.11 -4.08
CA TYR A 46 13.15 -11.20 -4.01
C TYR A 46 14.17 -11.52 -5.11
N GLU A 47 14.58 -12.79 -5.25
CA GLU A 47 15.56 -13.19 -6.27
C GLU A 47 15.05 -12.91 -7.70
N ILE A 48 13.79 -13.25 -7.99
CA ILE A 48 13.18 -12.98 -9.30
C ILE A 48 13.17 -11.48 -9.63
N LEU A 49 12.86 -10.63 -8.66
CA LEU A 49 12.80 -9.18 -8.89
C LEU A 49 14.18 -8.57 -9.07
N LYS A 50 15.16 -9.05 -8.31
CA LYS A 50 16.55 -8.64 -8.40
C LYS A 50 17.14 -8.97 -9.78
N GLU A 51 16.90 -10.17 -10.29
CA GLU A 51 17.30 -10.57 -11.65
C GLU A 51 16.70 -9.68 -12.74
N ARG A 52 15.50 -9.13 -12.51
CA ARG A 52 14.83 -8.18 -13.39
C ARG A 52 15.28 -6.73 -13.22
N GLY A 53 16.30 -6.48 -12.39
CA GLY A 53 16.80 -5.14 -12.09
C GLY A 53 15.81 -4.26 -11.31
N ILE A 54 14.84 -4.87 -10.59
CA ILE A 54 13.88 -4.15 -9.76
C ILE A 54 14.47 -3.97 -8.36
N ARG A 55 14.61 -2.72 -7.92
CA ARG A 55 15.07 -2.42 -6.56
C ARG A 55 14.08 -2.98 -5.53
N CYS A 56 14.54 -3.91 -4.71
CA CYS A 56 13.72 -4.53 -3.67
C CYS A 56 14.56 -4.98 -2.48
N ALA A 57 13.90 -5.19 -1.34
CA ALA A 57 14.49 -5.77 -0.13
C ALA A 57 13.50 -6.71 0.56
N VAL A 58 14.01 -7.68 1.30
CA VAL A 58 13.18 -8.62 2.07
C VAL A 58 12.68 -7.92 3.34
N TYR A 59 11.39 -8.04 3.62
CA TYR A 59 10.75 -7.47 4.81
C TYR A 59 11.48 -7.90 6.10
N ASP A 60 11.51 -6.99 7.07
CA ASP A 60 12.16 -7.19 8.38
C ASP A 60 13.69 -7.36 8.32
N THR A 61 14.32 -6.87 7.26
CA THR A 61 15.78 -6.77 7.16
C THR A 61 16.25 -5.33 7.39
N VAL A 62 17.52 -5.19 7.73
CA VAL A 62 18.16 -3.86 7.88
C VAL A 62 18.07 -3.06 6.59
N GLU A 63 18.21 -3.72 5.43
CA GLU A 63 18.10 -3.09 4.12
C GLU A 63 16.68 -2.56 3.87
N ALA A 64 15.64 -3.37 4.15
CA ALA A 64 14.25 -2.96 4.02
C ALA A 64 13.95 -1.75 4.91
N ASN A 65 14.39 -1.76 6.16
CA ASN A 65 14.19 -0.65 7.10
C ASN A 65 14.84 0.63 6.59
N LYS A 66 16.07 0.59 6.08
CA LYS A 66 16.74 1.74 5.47
C LYS A 66 16.01 2.29 4.25
N ILE A 67 15.42 1.41 3.43
CA ILE A 67 14.62 1.82 2.27
C ILE A 67 13.33 2.50 2.73
N ILE A 68 12.62 1.91 3.69
CA ILE A 68 11.38 2.47 4.26
C ILE A 68 11.66 3.83 4.92
N GLU A 69 12.73 3.96 5.69
CA GLU A 69 13.11 5.22 6.34
C GLU A 69 13.38 6.35 5.33
N LYS A 70 13.94 6.05 4.16
CA LYS A 70 14.22 7.05 3.11
C LYS A 70 13.02 7.38 2.23
N ALA A 71 11.94 6.59 2.29
CA ALA A 71 10.77 6.79 1.45
C ALA A 71 10.08 8.12 1.74
N ASN A 72 9.61 8.78 0.69
CA ASN A 72 8.67 9.90 0.79
C ASN A 72 7.23 9.38 0.85
N VAL A 73 6.94 8.32 0.08
CA VAL A 73 5.61 7.71 -0.01
C VAL A 73 5.71 6.19 0.16
N LEU A 74 4.86 5.65 1.01
CA LEU A 74 4.68 4.22 1.24
C LEU A 74 3.33 3.81 0.62
N ILE A 75 3.34 2.81 -0.26
CA ILE A 75 2.13 2.32 -0.96
C ILE A 75 1.81 0.92 -0.49
N ALA A 76 0.63 0.74 0.08
CA ALA A 76 0.11 -0.52 0.60
C ALA A 76 -1.21 -0.90 -0.07
N ASN A 77 -1.56 -2.19 -0.10
CA ASN A 77 -2.91 -2.65 -0.48
C ASN A 77 -3.60 -3.45 0.63
N SER A 78 -2.99 -3.51 1.79
CA SER A 78 -3.47 -4.26 2.96
C SER A 78 -2.77 -3.70 4.19
N TYR A 79 -2.68 -4.46 5.29
CA TYR A 79 -1.95 -4.08 6.52
C TYR A 79 -0.43 -4.32 6.41
N THR A 80 0.16 -4.06 5.25
CA THR A 80 1.53 -4.50 4.95
C THR A 80 2.61 -3.76 5.73
N PHE A 81 2.40 -2.48 6.01
CA PHE A 81 3.33 -1.65 6.80
C PHE A 81 2.90 -1.52 8.28
N LEU A 82 2.37 -2.58 8.88
CA LEU A 82 1.81 -2.56 10.23
C LEU A 82 2.81 -2.11 11.30
N ASN A 83 4.04 -2.63 11.25
CA ASN A 83 5.05 -2.47 12.30
C ASN A 83 6.11 -1.40 11.98
N ILE A 84 5.87 -0.50 11.05
CA ILE A 84 6.84 0.56 10.74
C ILE A 84 6.71 1.76 11.68
N ASN A 85 7.83 2.43 11.91
CA ASN A 85 7.86 3.77 12.49
C ASN A 85 7.79 4.79 11.34
N LYS A 86 6.57 5.20 10.98
CA LYS A 86 6.35 6.21 9.94
C LYS A 86 6.81 7.58 10.45
N ARG A 87 7.62 8.30 9.67
CA ARG A 87 7.97 9.70 9.96
C ARG A 87 6.76 10.60 9.65
N GLU A 88 6.72 11.79 10.24
CA GLU A 88 5.63 12.77 10.03
C GLU A 88 5.57 13.28 8.58
N ASP A 89 6.73 13.41 7.92
CA ASP A 89 6.85 13.86 6.53
C ASP A 89 6.65 12.76 5.48
N GLN A 90 6.45 11.51 5.89
CA GLN A 90 6.11 10.41 4.99
C GLN A 90 4.60 10.32 4.78
N LEU A 91 4.18 9.98 3.57
CA LEU A 91 2.80 9.61 3.27
C LEU A 91 2.66 8.09 3.24
N LEU A 92 1.67 7.54 3.94
CA LEU A 92 1.24 6.14 3.81
C LEU A 92 -0.11 6.11 3.08
N VAL A 93 -0.08 5.62 1.84
CA VAL A 93 -1.26 5.49 0.98
C VAL A 93 -1.66 4.02 0.89
N ASN A 94 -2.91 3.72 1.21
CA ASN A 94 -3.47 2.38 1.06
C ASN A 94 -4.38 2.33 -0.16
N VAL A 95 -3.96 1.64 -1.22
CA VAL A 95 -4.73 1.48 -2.47
C VAL A 95 -5.72 0.32 -2.41
N TRP A 96 -5.91 -0.26 -1.24
CA TRP A 96 -6.79 -1.38 -0.94
C TRP A 96 -6.72 -2.51 -1.98
N HIS A 97 -7.61 -3.49 -1.90
CA HIS A 97 -7.50 -4.69 -2.77
C HIS A 97 -8.84 -5.21 -3.31
N GLY A 98 -9.97 -4.59 -2.96
CA GLY A 98 -11.30 -4.99 -3.45
C GLY A 98 -12.42 -4.50 -2.55
N SER A 99 -13.66 -4.85 -2.92
CA SER A 99 -14.84 -4.55 -2.11
C SER A 99 -14.92 -5.47 -0.90
N GLY A 100 -15.28 -4.92 0.25
CA GLY A 100 -15.57 -5.69 1.45
C GLY A 100 -16.91 -6.43 1.31
N VAL A 101 -16.84 -7.75 1.06
CA VAL A 101 -18.02 -8.62 0.97
C VAL A 101 -18.20 -9.51 2.20
N LYS A 102 -17.22 -9.54 3.08
CA LYS A 102 -17.22 -10.33 4.32
C LYS A 102 -17.19 -9.40 5.52
N ALA A 103 -17.90 -9.78 6.59
CA ALA A 103 -17.75 -9.13 7.87
C ALA A 103 -16.36 -9.48 8.42
N HIS A 104 -15.52 -8.49 8.63
CA HIS A 104 -14.22 -8.62 9.27
C HIS A 104 -13.86 -7.31 9.98
N ASP A 105 -12.79 -7.32 10.76
CA ASP A 105 -12.34 -6.20 11.56
C ASP A 105 -13.45 -5.70 12.52
N TYR A 106 -13.87 -4.45 12.49
CA TYR A 106 -14.91 -3.93 13.39
C TYR A 106 -16.33 -4.50 13.12
N TYR A 107 -16.53 -5.21 12.01
CA TYR A 107 -17.80 -5.91 11.72
C TYR A 107 -17.78 -7.38 12.12
N ASP A 108 -16.64 -7.90 12.59
CA ASP A 108 -16.56 -9.29 13.07
C ASP A 108 -17.18 -9.40 14.46
N HIS A 109 -18.15 -10.30 14.61
CA HIS A 109 -18.79 -10.59 15.90
C HIS A 109 -17.85 -11.22 16.94
N ASN A 110 -16.75 -11.85 16.48
CA ASN A 110 -15.73 -12.46 17.32
C ASN A 110 -14.49 -11.56 17.44
N LEU A 111 -14.69 -10.29 17.71
CA LEU A 111 -13.64 -9.30 17.80
C LEU A 111 -12.58 -9.66 18.83
N ASN A 112 -11.34 -9.82 18.37
CA ASN A 112 -10.18 -9.95 19.23
C ASN A 112 -9.67 -8.55 19.63
N PRO A 113 -9.69 -8.15 20.92
CA PRO A 113 -9.24 -6.83 21.34
C PRO A 113 -7.81 -6.49 20.93
N ARG A 114 -6.90 -7.48 20.92
CA ARG A 114 -5.51 -7.28 20.46
C ARG A 114 -5.44 -6.97 18.96
N HIS A 115 -6.33 -7.57 18.17
CA HIS A 115 -6.44 -7.27 16.74
C HIS A 115 -6.93 -5.84 16.50
N LEU A 116 -7.94 -5.39 17.25
CA LEU A 116 -8.45 -4.02 17.18
C LEU A 116 -7.38 -2.97 17.50
N ILE A 117 -6.55 -3.21 18.51
CA ILE A 117 -5.43 -2.32 18.84
C ILE A 117 -4.45 -2.23 17.67
N LYS A 118 -4.13 -3.36 17.03
CA LYS A 118 -3.26 -3.38 15.84
C LYS A 118 -3.86 -2.59 14.68
N LEU A 119 -5.16 -2.78 14.42
CA LEU A 119 -5.88 -2.05 13.37
C LEU A 119 -5.88 -0.55 13.63
N LYS A 120 -6.24 -0.13 14.83
CA LYS A 120 -6.22 1.27 15.25
C LYS A 120 -4.84 1.89 15.04
N ASN A 121 -3.77 1.19 15.44
CA ASN A 121 -2.40 1.66 15.27
C ASN A 121 -2.00 1.75 13.80
N TYR A 122 -2.44 0.81 12.96
CA TYR A 122 -2.16 0.84 11.53
C TYR A 122 -2.90 1.99 10.84
N PHE A 123 -4.22 2.07 11.01
CA PHE A 123 -5.03 3.10 10.36
C PHE A 123 -4.76 4.50 10.90
N GLY A 124 -4.26 4.63 12.12
CA GLY A 124 -3.73 5.90 12.63
C GLY A 124 -2.56 6.45 11.83
N LYS A 125 -1.79 5.58 11.15
CA LYS A 125 -0.63 5.96 10.30
C LYS A 125 -1.03 6.20 8.85
N VAL A 126 -2.17 5.69 8.38
CA VAL A 126 -2.62 5.85 6.99
C VAL A 126 -3.10 7.28 6.76
N ASP A 127 -2.52 7.94 5.77
CA ASP A 127 -2.86 9.31 5.42
C ASP A 127 -3.97 9.37 4.37
N LEU A 128 -4.00 8.39 3.46
CA LEU A 128 -4.96 8.31 2.36
C LEU A 128 -5.29 6.87 2.03
N MET A 129 -6.58 6.60 1.78
CA MET A 129 -7.07 5.32 1.27
C MET A 129 -7.78 5.52 -0.05
N CYS A 130 -7.49 4.64 -1.03
CA CYS A 130 -8.14 4.61 -2.33
C CYS A 130 -9.15 3.47 -2.41
N VAL A 131 -10.36 3.78 -2.88
CA VAL A 131 -11.45 2.81 -3.07
C VAL A 131 -12.07 2.96 -4.45
N HIS A 132 -12.88 1.99 -4.89
CA HIS A 132 -13.40 2.03 -6.25
C HIS A 132 -14.82 2.61 -6.36
N SER A 133 -15.58 2.72 -5.27
CA SER A 133 -16.94 3.24 -5.28
C SER A 133 -17.30 4.02 -4.02
N LEU A 134 -18.38 4.79 -4.07
CA LEU A 134 -18.92 5.47 -2.89
C LEU A 134 -19.42 4.47 -1.85
N ASP A 135 -19.98 3.35 -2.29
CA ASP A 135 -20.42 2.28 -1.40
C ASP A 135 -19.25 1.70 -0.59
N ASP A 136 -18.12 1.40 -1.25
CA ASP A 136 -16.91 0.96 -0.55
C ASP A 136 -16.34 2.03 0.38
N ARG A 137 -16.44 3.29 0.01
CA ARG A 137 -15.99 4.39 0.86
C ARG A 137 -16.68 4.35 2.22
N PHE A 138 -18.00 4.20 2.25
CA PHE A 138 -18.75 4.13 3.50
C PHE A 138 -18.55 2.81 4.24
N LYS A 139 -18.57 1.69 3.52
CA LYS A 139 -18.33 0.36 4.10
C LYS A 139 -16.97 0.27 4.77
N LEU A 140 -15.91 0.69 4.09
CA LEU A 140 -14.55 0.61 4.63
C LEU A 140 -14.33 1.61 5.76
N ALA A 141 -14.90 2.81 5.71
CA ALA A 141 -14.84 3.75 6.83
C ALA A 141 -15.40 3.12 8.12
N ALA A 142 -16.56 2.49 8.05
CA ALA A 142 -17.19 1.86 9.19
C ALA A 142 -16.47 0.55 9.61
N MET A 143 -16.14 -0.32 8.64
CA MET A 143 -15.49 -1.61 8.91
C MET A 143 -14.08 -1.48 9.50
N LEU A 144 -13.35 -0.44 9.13
CA LEU A 144 -11.97 -0.20 9.57
C LEU A 144 -11.89 0.86 10.69
N ASN A 145 -13.03 1.45 11.06
CA ASN A 145 -13.09 2.63 11.93
C ASN A 145 -12.10 3.71 11.47
N PHE A 146 -12.15 4.04 10.17
CA PHE A 146 -11.22 4.94 9.50
C PHE A 146 -11.90 6.24 9.08
N ASP A 147 -11.18 7.35 9.15
CA ASP A 147 -11.71 8.68 8.83
C ASP A 147 -12.17 8.76 7.38
N LEU A 148 -13.46 8.96 7.16
CA LEU A 148 -14.10 9.08 5.85
C LEU A 148 -13.47 10.17 4.98
N ARG A 149 -12.94 11.25 5.59
CA ARG A 149 -12.28 12.36 4.88
C ARG A 149 -10.97 11.96 4.22
N LYS A 150 -10.36 10.87 4.67
CA LYS A 150 -9.13 10.30 4.13
C LYS A 150 -9.36 9.19 3.09
N ILE A 151 -10.63 8.90 2.76
CA ILE A 151 -10.98 7.86 1.77
C ILE A 151 -11.44 8.55 0.47
N TYR A 152 -10.76 8.22 -0.62
CA TYR A 152 -11.01 8.78 -1.95
C TYR A 152 -11.48 7.72 -2.93
N VAL A 153 -12.50 8.04 -3.72
CA VAL A 153 -12.99 7.18 -4.81
C VAL A 153 -12.13 7.45 -6.04
N THR A 154 -11.17 6.57 -6.29
CA THR A 154 -10.18 6.70 -7.38
C THR A 154 -10.28 5.56 -8.41
N GLY A 155 -11.11 4.56 -8.16
CA GLY A 155 -11.06 3.29 -8.89
C GLY A 155 -9.99 2.35 -8.36
N GLN A 156 -9.81 1.22 -9.06
CA GLN A 156 -8.77 0.23 -8.76
C GLN A 156 -7.76 0.19 -9.90
N PRO A 157 -6.48 0.56 -9.68
CA PRO A 157 -5.46 0.61 -10.73
C PRO A 157 -5.32 -0.68 -11.54
N ARG A 158 -5.54 -1.85 -10.91
CA ARG A 158 -5.47 -3.15 -11.60
C ARG A 158 -6.55 -3.36 -12.67
N LEU A 159 -7.65 -2.59 -12.61
CA LEU A 159 -8.77 -2.72 -13.56
C LEU A 159 -8.58 -1.82 -14.80
N ASP A 160 -7.62 -0.92 -14.81
CA ASP A 160 -7.38 -0.01 -15.93
C ASP A 160 -6.95 -0.76 -17.20
N CYS A 161 -6.36 -1.96 -17.06
CA CYS A 161 -6.00 -2.81 -18.19
C CYS A 161 -7.23 -3.46 -18.87
N VAL A 162 -8.38 -3.58 -18.19
CA VAL A 162 -9.59 -4.22 -18.72
C VAL A 162 -10.33 -3.31 -19.70
N LYS A 163 -10.16 -2.00 -19.60
CA LYS A 163 -10.80 -1.00 -20.49
C LYS A 163 -10.16 -0.84 -21.86
N LYS A 164 -9.07 -1.53 -22.14
CA LYS A 164 -8.31 -1.39 -23.41
C LYS A 164 -8.57 -2.50 -24.43
N SER A 165 -9.62 -3.27 -24.27
CA SER A 165 -10.00 -4.36 -25.19
C SER A 165 -11.24 -4.04 -26.03
N ASP A 166 -11.39 -2.77 -26.44
CA ASP A 166 -12.36 -2.37 -27.49
C ASP A 166 -11.61 -2.18 -28.80
#